data_a14196199a0ee24b9a27074148c09ec9
#
_entry.id   a14196199a0ee24b9a27074148c09ec9
#
_cell.length_a   1.000
_cell.length_b   1.000
_cell.length_c   1.000
_cell.angle_alpha   90.00
_cell.angle_beta   90.00
_cell.angle_gamma   90.00
#
_symmetry.space_group_name_H-M   'P 1'
#
loop_
_entity.id
_entity.type
_entity.pdbx_description
1 polymer ?
#
loop_
_entity_poly.entity_id
_entity_poly.type
_entity_poly.pdbx_seq_one_letter_code
_entity_poly.pdbx_strand_id
1 'polypeptide(L)'
;MTQEADRGTGTRRTRKPQQRPSLGGGVPAQDRELRAQGRETVRKLLEAGMIEFELRGFHGVRVDDVVRRAGISHGTFYLYFSNKDDLYKALLRDALRDMEVVAGDFPVVTTDPTGRRMLREWVHKFFRVYAVHATVIRILSQADLVPEEVFGDGLRMMFSIAEAMTTGMTAAAEAAGRRHEHAELTAVACLMMLERINYLISAEIQLPADEMADRIADIIFAAFGLSTPE
;
A
#
# COMPACT_ATOMS: atom_id res chain seq x y z
N MET A 1 -48.08 -37.01 62.54
CA MET A 1 -47.08 -37.59 61.63
C MET A 1 -47.06 -36.78 60.39
N THR A 2 -46.16 -35.80 60.29
CA THR A 2 -46.09 -34.80 59.26
C THR A 2 -44.79 -35.09 58.45
N GLN A 3 -44.90 -35.37 57.15
CA GLN A 3 -43.78 -35.55 56.24
C GLN A 3 -43.42 -34.19 55.66
N GLU A 4 -42.21 -33.80 55.94
CA GLU A 4 -41.56 -32.59 55.37
C GLU A 4 -40.91 -32.93 54.01
N ALA A 5 -41.33 -32.21 53.01
CA ALA A 5 -40.83 -32.37 51.65
C ALA A 5 -39.56 -31.52 51.46
N ASP A 6 -38.45 -32.20 51.19
CA ASP A 6 -37.16 -31.64 50.81
C ASP A 6 -37.25 -31.01 49.39
N ARG A 7 -37.07 -29.68 49.31
CA ARG A 7 -36.95 -28.93 48.04
C ARG A 7 -35.48 -28.74 47.74
N GLY A 8 -34.99 -29.60 46.88
CA GLY A 8 -33.65 -29.47 46.31
C GLY A 8 -33.48 -28.20 45.50
N THR A 9 -32.68 -27.28 45.99
CA THR A 9 -32.23 -26.08 45.30
C THR A 9 -31.19 -26.43 44.24
N GLY A 10 -31.65 -26.56 42.99
CA GLY A 10 -30.78 -26.74 41.81
C GLY A 10 -29.96 -25.50 41.57
N THR A 11 -28.69 -25.54 41.91
CA THR A 11 -27.70 -24.52 41.60
C THR A 11 -27.50 -24.45 40.10
N ARG A 12 -28.03 -23.42 39.45
CA ARG A 12 -27.84 -23.08 38.05
C ARG A 12 -26.36 -22.76 37.81
N ARG A 13 -25.56 -23.73 37.33
CA ARG A 13 -24.19 -23.52 36.91
C ARG A 13 -24.17 -22.51 35.77
N THR A 14 -23.85 -21.29 36.08
CA THR A 14 -23.51 -20.26 35.06
C THR A 14 -22.25 -20.73 34.34
N ARG A 15 -22.43 -21.18 33.11
CA ARG A 15 -21.31 -21.45 32.19
C ARG A 15 -20.59 -20.13 31.98
N LYS A 16 -19.36 -19.98 32.52
CA LYS A 16 -18.44 -18.88 32.12
C LYS A 16 -18.34 -18.87 30.60
N PRO A 17 -18.43 -17.67 29.95
CA PRO A 17 -18.19 -17.56 28.54
C PRO A 17 -16.78 -18.10 28.28
N GLN A 18 -16.68 -19.17 27.52
CA GLN A 18 -15.42 -19.70 27.08
C GLN A 18 -14.84 -18.63 26.14
N GLN A 19 -13.87 -17.85 26.61
CA GLN A 19 -13.08 -16.96 25.77
C GLN A 19 -12.44 -17.86 24.72
N ARG A 20 -12.98 -17.81 23.49
CA ARG A 20 -12.32 -18.42 22.34
C ARG A 20 -10.98 -17.71 22.21
N PRO A 21 -9.84 -18.44 22.13
CA PRO A 21 -8.57 -17.78 21.87
C PRO A 21 -8.74 -16.93 20.61
N SER A 22 -8.45 -15.64 20.73
CA SER A 22 -8.39 -14.79 19.54
C SER A 22 -7.39 -15.45 18.59
N LEU A 23 -7.80 -15.80 17.39
CA LEU A 23 -6.91 -16.31 16.35
C LEU A 23 -5.82 -15.27 16.01
N GLY A 24 -5.88 -14.11 16.68
CA GLY A 24 -5.11 -12.92 16.41
C GLY A 24 -3.87 -12.66 17.24
N GLY A 25 -3.29 -13.61 17.93
CA GLY A 25 -2.10 -13.39 18.78
C GLY A 25 -0.95 -12.63 18.11
N GLY A 26 -1.14 -11.38 17.75
CA GLY A 26 -0.11 -10.47 17.24
C GLY A 26 0.33 -10.68 15.77
N VAL A 27 -0.09 -11.76 15.12
CA VAL A 27 0.26 -12.02 13.71
C VAL A 27 -0.84 -11.49 12.80
N PRO A 28 -0.54 -10.56 11.87
CA PRO A 28 -1.49 -10.07 10.88
C PRO A 28 -2.15 -11.18 10.07
N ALA A 29 -3.42 -11.00 9.70
CA ALA A 29 -4.19 -12.03 8.99
C ALA A 29 -3.55 -12.51 7.68
N GLN A 30 -2.78 -11.63 7.03
CA GLN A 30 -2.05 -11.92 5.79
C GLN A 30 -0.87 -12.87 5.99
N ASP A 31 -0.27 -12.88 7.18
CA ASP A 31 0.92 -13.66 7.52
C ASP A 31 0.55 -15.03 8.12
N ARG A 32 -0.76 -15.37 8.16
CA ARG A 32 -1.24 -16.65 8.66
C ARG A 32 -1.52 -17.62 7.52
N GLU A 33 -1.21 -18.88 7.71
CA GLU A 33 -1.72 -19.95 6.84
C GLU A 33 -3.24 -20.06 6.97
N LEU A 34 -3.95 -19.33 6.12
CA LEU A 34 -5.40 -19.35 6.06
C LEU A 34 -5.88 -20.48 5.13
N ARG A 35 -6.94 -21.18 5.55
CA ARG A 35 -7.69 -22.07 4.65
C ARG A 35 -8.33 -21.23 3.53
N ALA A 36 -8.69 -21.87 2.40
CA ALA A 36 -9.24 -21.19 1.22
C ALA A 36 -10.40 -20.23 1.55
N GLN A 37 -11.32 -20.65 2.43
CA GLN A 37 -12.44 -19.82 2.89
C GLN A 37 -11.98 -18.59 3.71
N GLY A 38 -10.91 -18.74 4.50
CA GLY A 38 -10.34 -17.61 5.26
C GLY A 38 -9.71 -16.58 4.33
N ARG A 39 -8.98 -17.01 3.30
CA ARG A 39 -8.39 -16.11 2.29
C ARG A 39 -9.48 -15.32 1.55
N GLU A 40 -10.56 -15.98 1.15
CA GLU A 40 -11.69 -15.32 0.49
C GLU A 40 -12.35 -14.28 1.41
N THR A 41 -12.48 -14.56 2.70
CA THR A 41 -13.03 -13.61 3.67
C THR A 41 -12.11 -12.39 3.83
N VAL A 42 -10.80 -12.61 3.94
CA VAL A 42 -9.81 -11.52 4.01
C VAL A 42 -9.85 -10.68 2.73
N ARG A 43 -9.91 -11.30 1.55
CA ARG A 43 -10.02 -10.58 0.28
C ARG A 43 -11.25 -9.67 0.26
N LYS A 44 -12.43 -10.17 0.65
CA LYS A 44 -13.66 -9.37 0.73
C LYS A 44 -13.55 -8.20 1.70
N LEU A 45 -12.88 -8.40 2.84
CA LEU A 45 -12.64 -7.34 3.82
C LEU A 45 -11.71 -6.26 3.28
N LEU A 46 -10.62 -6.64 2.60
CA LEU A 46 -9.69 -5.69 1.98
C LEU A 46 -10.37 -4.89 0.88
N GLU A 47 -11.13 -5.54 -0.01
CA GLU A 47 -11.89 -4.87 -1.07
C GLU A 47 -12.92 -3.89 -0.49
N ALA A 48 -13.70 -4.32 0.49
CA ALA A 48 -14.67 -3.47 1.17
C ALA A 48 -13.99 -2.30 1.90
N GLY A 49 -12.87 -2.57 2.57
CA GLY A 49 -12.06 -1.56 3.26
C GLY A 49 -11.54 -0.50 2.30
N MET A 50 -10.96 -0.91 1.16
CA MET A 50 -10.47 0.01 0.13
C MET A 50 -11.56 0.99 -0.31
N ILE A 51 -12.76 0.47 -0.65
CA ILE A 51 -13.87 1.30 -1.09
C ILE A 51 -14.36 2.25 0.03
N GLU A 52 -14.46 1.76 1.28
CA GLU A 52 -14.90 2.62 2.38
C GLU A 52 -13.86 3.70 2.70
N PHE A 53 -12.56 3.39 2.65
CA PHE A 53 -11.48 4.39 2.80
C PHE A 53 -11.51 5.43 1.67
N GLU A 54 -11.80 5.02 0.44
CA GLU A 54 -11.94 5.94 -0.68
C GLU A 54 -13.12 6.91 -0.50
N LEU A 55 -14.28 6.39 -0.09
CA LEU A 55 -15.50 7.18 0.07
C LEU A 55 -15.48 8.12 1.27
N ARG A 56 -14.83 7.74 2.38
CA ARG A 56 -14.97 8.41 3.68
C ARG A 56 -13.66 8.95 4.25
N GLY A 57 -12.53 8.65 3.61
CA GLY A 57 -11.21 8.90 4.18
C GLY A 57 -10.94 8.05 5.42
N PHE A 58 -9.70 8.09 5.91
CA PHE A 58 -9.24 7.25 7.03
C PHE A 58 -10.07 7.43 8.31
N HIS A 59 -10.36 8.67 8.71
CA HIS A 59 -11.09 8.96 9.95
C HIS A 59 -12.58 8.63 9.86
N GLY A 60 -13.20 8.82 8.69
CA GLY A 60 -14.63 8.62 8.49
C GLY A 60 -15.06 7.17 8.45
N VAL A 61 -14.14 6.23 8.17
CA VAL A 61 -14.44 4.80 8.08
C VAL A 61 -14.70 4.20 9.46
N ARG A 62 -15.77 3.39 9.55
CA ARG A 62 -16.09 2.55 10.70
C ARG A 62 -16.09 1.07 10.30
N VAL A 63 -15.76 0.19 11.25
CA VAL A 63 -15.81 -1.27 11.02
C VAL A 63 -17.21 -1.70 10.56
N ASP A 64 -18.26 -1.05 11.07
CA ASP A 64 -19.65 -1.29 10.68
C ASP A 64 -19.89 -1.11 9.17
N ASP A 65 -19.26 -0.11 8.56
CA ASP A 65 -19.39 0.16 7.14
C ASP A 65 -18.69 -0.93 6.31
N VAL A 66 -17.49 -1.31 6.74
CA VAL A 66 -16.69 -2.36 6.08
C VAL A 66 -17.41 -3.71 6.11
N VAL A 67 -17.90 -4.15 7.29
CA VAL A 67 -18.56 -5.46 7.41
C VAL A 67 -19.88 -5.50 6.65
N ARG A 68 -20.63 -4.39 6.65
CA ARG A 68 -21.87 -4.26 5.87
C ARG A 68 -21.60 -4.39 4.37
N ARG A 69 -20.55 -3.72 3.87
CA ARG A 69 -20.15 -3.80 2.46
C ARG A 69 -19.64 -5.19 2.09
N ALA A 70 -18.83 -5.80 2.94
CA ALA A 70 -18.28 -7.13 2.72
C ALA A 70 -19.33 -8.26 2.85
N GLY A 71 -20.51 -7.97 3.41
CA GLY A 71 -21.54 -8.97 3.67
C GLY A 71 -21.17 -9.99 4.72
N ILE A 72 -20.39 -9.57 5.75
CA ILE A 72 -19.91 -10.43 6.83
C ILE A 72 -20.30 -9.89 8.21
N SER A 73 -20.19 -10.73 9.26
CA SER A 73 -20.45 -10.30 10.63
C SER A 73 -19.27 -9.59 11.27
N HIS A 74 -19.56 -8.73 12.28
CA HIS A 74 -18.52 -8.13 13.13
C HIS A 74 -17.59 -9.17 13.76
N GLY A 75 -18.17 -10.28 14.26
CA GLY A 75 -17.37 -11.37 14.84
C GLY A 75 -16.39 -11.95 13.83
N THR A 76 -16.77 -12.03 12.55
CA THR A 76 -15.88 -12.49 11.49
C THR A 76 -14.78 -11.47 11.19
N PHE A 77 -15.08 -10.16 11.20
CA PHE A 77 -14.07 -9.11 11.05
C PHE A 77 -12.97 -9.26 12.12
N TYR A 78 -13.38 -9.33 13.40
CA TYR A 78 -12.45 -9.40 14.53
C TYR A 78 -11.67 -10.72 14.63
N LEU A 79 -11.99 -11.72 13.82
CA LEU A 79 -11.14 -12.89 13.65
C LEU A 79 -9.88 -12.59 12.82
N TYR A 80 -9.92 -11.57 11.94
CA TYR A 80 -8.84 -11.25 10.99
C TYR A 80 -8.15 -9.92 11.30
N PHE A 81 -8.90 -8.90 11.73
CA PHE A 81 -8.39 -7.55 11.99
C PHE A 81 -8.85 -7.07 13.37
N SER A 82 -7.96 -6.46 14.14
CA SER A 82 -8.27 -5.94 15.47
C SER A 82 -9.10 -4.65 15.41
N ASN A 83 -8.91 -3.85 14.39
CA ASN A 83 -9.57 -2.56 14.16
C ASN A 83 -9.40 -2.13 12.69
N LYS A 84 -9.87 -0.92 12.34
CA LYS A 84 -9.72 -0.36 10.98
C LYS A 84 -8.26 -0.05 10.62
N ASP A 85 -7.43 0.26 11.62
CA ASP A 85 -6.03 0.59 11.40
C ASP A 85 -5.24 -0.66 10.98
N ASP A 86 -5.58 -1.83 11.58
CA ASP A 86 -5.02 -3.12 11.20
C ASP A 86 -5.43 -3.52 9.78
N LEU A 87 -6.69 -3.25 9.39
CA LEU A 87 -7.17 -3.41 8.03
C LEU A 87 -6.41 -2.49 7.04
N TYR A 88 -6.20 -1.23 7.42
CA TYR A 88 -5.44 -0.28 6.60
C TYR A 88 -3.98 -0.70 6.46
N LYS A 89 -3.32 -1.14 7.53
CA LYS A 89 -1.96 -1.70 7.49
C LYS A 89 -1.86 -2.88 6.52
N ALA A 90 -2.89 -3.70 6.44
CA ALA A 90 -2.95 -4.81 5.51
C ALA A 90 -2.99 -4.35 4.05
N LEU A 91 -3.84 -3.35 3.74
CA LEU A 91 -3.90 -2.73 2.43
C LEU A 91 -2.58 -2.04 2.05
N LEU A 92 -1.96 -1.36 3.01
CA LEU A 92 -0.67 -0.71 2.78
C LEU A 92 0.44 -1.72 2.46
N ARG A 93 0.49 -2.88 3.14
CA ARG A 93 1.49 -3.91 2.83
C ARG A 93 1.38 -4.42 1.40
N ASP A 94 0.16 -4.58 0.87
CA ASP A 94 -0.02 -4.97 -0.52
C ASP A 94 0.48 -3.87 -1.47
N ALA A 95 0.17 -2.60 -1.16
CA ALA A 95 0.69 -1.46 -1.92
C ALA A 95 2.22 -1.39 -1.89
N LEU A 96 2.83 -1.54 -0.70
CA LEU A 96 4.28 -1.50 -0.53
C LEU A 96 4.97 -2.64 -1.29
N ARG A 97 4.40 -3.86 -1.24
CA ARG A 97 4.94 -5.02 -1.99
C ARG A 97 4.94 -4.78 -3.50
N ASP A 98 3.83 -4.27 -4.03
CA ASP A 98 3.72 -4.00 -5.47
C ASP A 98 4.65 -2.86 -5.90
N MET A 99 4.81 -1.83 -5.07
CA MET A 99 5.76 -0.75 -5.31
C MET A 99 7.23 -1.21 -5.18
N GLU A 100 7.52 -2.18 -4.32
CA GLU A 100 8.85 -2.81 -4.22
C GLU A 100 9.24 -3.54 -5.50
N VAL A 101 8.26 -4.24 -6.12
CA VAL A 101 8.46 -4.84 -7.44
C VAL A 101 8.74 -3.76 -8.51
N VAL A 102 8.08 -2.61 -8.42
CA VAL A 102 8.36 -1.48 -9.34
C VAL A 102 9.76 -0.94 -9.12
N ALA A 103 10.21 -0.80 -7.86
CA ALA A 103 11.57 -0.36 -7.55
C ALA A 103 12.63 -1.33 -8.09
N GLY A 104 12.42 -2.64 -7.88
CA GLY A 104 13.34 -3.69 -8.32
C GLY A 104 13.44 -3.84 -9.85
N ASP A 105 12.40 -3.42 -10.57
CA ASP A 105 12.37 -3.45 -12.05
C ASP A 105 12.86 -2.15 -12.70
N PHE A 106 13.52 -1.27 -11.93
CA PHE A 106 14.09 -0.03 -12.52
C PHE A 106 15.09 -0.39 -13.62
N PRO A 107 14.95 0.16 -14.86
CA PRO A 107 15.73 -0.29 -15.99
C PRO A 107 17.18 0.22 -15.95
N VAL A 108 18.07 -0.53 -16.58
CA VAL A 108 19.37 0.03 -16.97
C VAL A 108 19.13 0.99 -18.14
N VAL A 109 19.27 2.29 -17.86
CA VAL A 109 19.01 3.34 -18.84
C VAL A 109 20.26 3.58 -19.68
N THR A 110 20.18 3.28 -20.98
CA THR A 110 21.24 3.58 -21.96
C THR A 110 20.95 4.88 -22.71
N THR A 111 21.97 5.48 -23.33
CA THR A 111 21.86 6.75 -24.08
C THR A 111 21.11 6.64 -25.40
N ASP A 112 20.82 5.41 -25.83
CA ASP A 112 20.17 5.10 -27.10
C ASP A 112 18.62 5.13 -26.98
N PRO A 113 17.92 5.02 -28.13
CA PRO A 113 16.44 4.97 -28.10
C PRO A 113 15.87 3.81 -27.28
N THR A 114 16.64 2.73 -27.06
CA THR A 114 16.20 1.57 -26.25
C THR A 114 16.11 1.93 -24.80
N GLY A 115 17.12 2.57 -24.21
CA GLY A 115 17.10 3.03 -22.82
C GLY A 115 15.95 4.00 -22.55
N ARG A 116 15.71 4.95 -23.48
CA ARG A 116 14.56 5.87 -23.38
C ARG A 116 13.23 5.13 -23.39
N ARG A 117 13.06 4.12 -24.25
CA ARG A 117 11.84 3.30 -24.29
C ARG A 117 11.66 2.51 -23.00
N MET A 118 12.71 1.85 -22.49
CA MET A 118 12.64 1.07 -21.26
C MET A 118 12.26 1.95 -20.06
N LEU A 119 12.82 3.15 -19.96
CA LEU A 119 12.45 4.10 -18.92
C LEU A 119 10.98 4.53 -19.04
N ARG A 120 10.49 4.78 -20.24
CA ARG A 120 9.09 5.11 -20.49
C ARG A 120 8.15 3.97 -20.05
N GLU A 121 8.46 2.74 -20.41
CA GLU A 121 7.71 1.55 -20.01
C GLU A 121 7.67 1.40 -18.49
N TRP A 122 8.80 1.70 -17.81
CA TRP A 122 8.86 1.69 -16.34
C TRP A 122 8.01 2.79 -15.72
N VAL A 123 8.04 4.02 -16.23
CA VAL A 123 7.19 5.11 -15.73
C VAL A 123 5.72 4.77 -15.89
N HIS A 124 5.31 4.22 -17.03
CA HIS A 124 3.93 3.73 -17.22
C HIS A 124 3.58 2.61 -16.24
N LYS A 125 4.51 1.70 -15.95
CA LYS A 125 4.32 0.67 -14.91
C LYS A 125 4.11 1.31 -13.54
N PHE A 126 4.94 2.28 -13.15
CA PHE A 126 4.79 3.03 -11.92
C PHE A 126 3.40 3.65 -11.80
N PHE A 127 2.94 4.35 -12.84
CA PHE A 127 1.60 4.97 -12.88
C PHE A 127 0.48 3.95 -12.70
N ARG A 128 0.54 2.82 -13.40
CA ARG A 128 -0.48 1.76 -13.27
C ARG A 128 -0.54 1.18 -11.86
N VAL A 129 0.61 0.87 -11.27
CA VAL A 129 0.67 0.30 -9.92
C VAL A 129 0.22 1.34 -8.88
N TYR A 130 0.68 2.59 -9.02
CA TYR A 130 0.23 3.67 -8.15
C TYR A 130 -1.30 3.84 -8.20
N ALA A 131 -1.91 3.82 -9.40
CA ALA A 131 -3.36 3.98 -9.57
C ALA A 131 -4.16 2.90 -8.85
N VAL A 132 -3.69 1.65 -8.84
CA VAL A 132 -4.34 0.54 -8.10
C VAL A 132 -4.36 0.81 -6.59
N HIS A 133 -3.33 1.45 -6.06
CA HIS A 133 -3.15 1.70 -4.63
C HIS A 133 -3.36 3.17 -4.23
N ALA A 134 -3.85 4.01 -5.13
CA ALA A 134 -3.92 5.46 -4.97
C ALA A 134 -4.60 5.89 -3.67
N THR A 135 -5.70 5.25 -3.29
CA THR A 135 -6.45 5.55 -2.06
C THR A 135 -5.58 5.34 -0.82
N VAL A 136 -4.86 4.22 -0.74
CA VAL A 136 -4.00 3.88 0.40
C VAL A 136 -2.80 4.81 0.47
N ILE A 137 -2.13 5.05 -0.69
CA ILE A 137 -0.97 5.95 -0.77
C ILE A 137 -1.37 7.38 -0.44
N ARG A 138 -2.54 7.85 -0.90
CA ARG A 138 -3.07 9.17 -0.59
C ARG A 138 -3.32 9.37 0.92
N ILE A 139 -3.83 8.36 1.62
CA ILE A 139 -3.98 8.38 3.08
C ILE A 139 -2.61 8.42 3.74
N LEU A 140 -1.65 7.62 3.27
CA LEU A 140 -0.27 7.61 3.78
C LEU A 140 0.43 8.97 3.62
N SER A 141 0.19 9.67 2.51
CA SER A 141 0.74 11.01 2.26
C SER A 141 0.22 12.10 3.24
N GLN A 142 -0.81 11.77 4.03
CA GLN A 142 -1.33 12.62 5.09
C GLN A 142 -0.77 12.11 6.43
N ALA A 143 0.50 12.40 6.71
CA ALA A 143 1.28 11.86 7.84
C ALA A 143 0.57 11.95 9.21
N ASP A 144 -0.23 13.01 9.43
CA ASP A 144 -0.97 13.21 10.68
C ASP A 144 -2.14 12.22 10.87
N LEU A 145 -2.49 11.47 9.83
CA LEU A 145 -3.64 10.56 9.81
C LEU A 145 -3.29 9.10 10.06
N VAL A 146 -2.01 8.74 10.01
CA VAL A 146 -1.55 7.34 10.12
C VAL A 146 -0.58 7.18 11.28
N PRO A 147 -0.52 5.99 11.93
CA PRO A 147 0.48 5.72 12.96
C PRO A 147 1.90 5.90 12.43
N GLU A 148 2.82 6.42 13.27
CA GLU A 148 4.21 6.70 12.91
C GLU A 148 4.94 5.48 12.29
N GLU A 149 4.70 4.29 12.83
CA GLU A 149 5.24 3.03 12.31
C GLU A 149 4.84 2.79 10.84
N VAL A 150 3.58 3.04 10.50
CA VAL A 150 3.01 2.87 9.16
C VAL A 150 3.58 3.90 8.19
N PHE A 151 3.73 5.14 8.64
CA PHE A 151 4.38 6.19 7.87
C PHE A 151 5.84 5.87 7.57
N GLY A 152 6.55 5.29 8.55
CA GLY A 152 7.93 4.82 8.40
C GLY A 152 8.10 3.76 7.31
N ASP A 153 7.14 2.83 7.17
CA ASP A 153 7.16 1.81 6.10
C ASP A 153 7.05 2.46 4.72
N GLY A 154 6.17 3.45 4.55
CA GLY A 154 6.04 4.22 3.32
C GLY A 154 7.31 5.00 2.96
N LEU A 155 7.95 5.65 3.95
CA LEU A 155 9.22 6.34 3.72
C LEU A 155 10.33 5.38 3.28
N ARG A 156 10.46 4.21 3.91
CA ARG A 156 11.45 3.19 3.49
C ARG A 156 11.25 2.77 2.04
N MET A 157 10.01 2.60 1.61
CA MET A 157 9.68 2.31 0.21
C MET A 157 10.12 3.43 -0.73
N MET A 158 9.82 4.68 -0.38
CA MET A 158 10.26 5.83 -1.18
C MET A 158 11.79 5.88 -1.32
N PHE A 159 12.52 5.64 -0.23
CA PHE A 159 13.98 5.57 -0.28
C PHE A 159 14.49 4.41 -1.15
N SER A 160 13.86 3.25 -1.13
CA SER A 160 14.22 2.11 -2.00
C SER A 160 14.08 2.46 -3.49
N ILE A 161 13.01 3.15 -3.88
CA ILE A 161 12.82 3.60 -5.27
C ILE A 161 13.88 4.66 -5.64
N ALA A 162 14.13 5.63 -4.76
CA ALA A 162 15.13 6.66 -4.98
C ALA A 162 16.54 6.06 -5.13
N GLU A 163 16.89 5.05 -4.34
CA GLU A 163 18.15 4.31 -4.43
C GLU A 163 18.29 3.57 -5.76
N ALA A 164 17.24 2.89 -6.22
CA ALA A 164 17.22 2.23 -7.52
C ALA A 164 17.45 3.24 -8.67
N MET A 165 16.78 4.40 -8.62
CA MET A 165 16.98 5.48 -9.58
C MET A 165 18.39 6.05 -9.51
N THR A 166 18.93 6.31 -8.32
CA THR A 166 20.31 6.82 -8.12
C THR A 166 21.35 5.87 -8.72
N THR A 167 21.20 4.58 -8.43
CA THR A 167 22.08 3.53 -8.98
C THR A 167 22.01 3.52 -10.50
N GLY A 168 20.81 3.56 -11.07
CA GLY A 168 20.61 3.61 -12.53
C GLY A 168 21.21 4.87 -13.16
N MET A 169 21.03 6.05 -12.54
CA MET A 169 21.61 7.32 -13.02
C MET A 169 23.13 7.29 -13.01
N THR A 170 23.73 6.80 -11.94
CA THR A 170 25.17 6.68 -11.79
C THR A 170 25.75 5.74 -12.83
N ALA A 171 25.17 4.54 -12.97
CA ALA A 171 25.62 3.54 -13.96
C ALA A 171 25.50 4.06 -15.39
N ALA A 172 24.42 4.76 -15.73
CA ALA A 172 24.23 5.34 -17.06
C ALA A 172 25.26 6.43 -17.37
N ALA A 173 25.58 7.30 -16.39
CA ALA A 173 26.60 8.32 -16.54
C ALA A 173 28.00 7.71 -16.72
N GLU A 174 28.38 6.72 -15.92
CA GLU A 174 29.63 5.99 -16.01
C GLU A 174 29.79 5.31 -17.38
N ALA A 175 28.75 4.64 -17.88
CA ALA A 175 28.76 4.02 -19.21
C ALA A 175 28.94 5.04 -20.35
N ALA A 176 28.53 6.29 -20.12
CA ALA A 176 28.75 7.41 -21.05
C ALA A 176 30.09 8.13 -20.82
N GLY A 177 30.98 7.62 -19.95
CA GLY A 177 32.26 8.25 -19.61
C GLY A 177 32.11 9.57 -18.84
N ARG A 178 31.01 9.76 -18.12
CA ARG A 178 30.67 10.97 -17.35
C ARG A 178 30.44 10.64 -15.85
N ARG A 179 30.38 11.66 -15.04
CA ARG A 179 29.94 11.55 -13.63
C ARG A 179 28.64 12.31 -13.44
N HIS A 180 27.74 11.73 -12.68
CA HIS A 180 26.52 12.39 -12.27
C HIS A 180 26.72 12.96 -10.84
N GLU A 181 27.09 14.25 -10.74
CA GLU A 181 27.51 14.85 -9.46
C GLU A 181 26.40 14.88 -8.40
N HIS A 182 25.13 14.85 -8.78
CA HIS A 182 23.98 14.99 -7.88
C HIS A 182 22.92 13.89 -8.12
N ALA A 183 23.34 12.67 -8.41
CA ALA A 183 22.42 11.56 -8.74
C ALA A 183 21.35 11.34 -7.66
N GLU A 184 21.72 11.35 -6.36
CA GLU A 184 20.77 11.17 -5.26
C GLU A 184 19.71 12.28 -5.23
N LEU A 185 20.12 13.55 -5.27
CA LEU A 185 19.17 14.67 -5.24
C LEU A 185 18.27 14.66 -6.48
N THR A 186 18.83 14.32 -7.63
CA THR A 186 18.06 14.20 -8.88
C THR A 186 17.06 13.08 -8.81
N ALA A 187 17.44 11.91 -8.29
CA ALA A 187 16.55 10.76 -8.10
C ALA A 187 15.39 11.09 -7.16
N VAL A 188 15.68 11.72 -6.02
CA VAL A 188 14.66 12.17 -5.06
C VAL A 188 13.70 13.18 -5.72
N ALA A 189 14.22 14.17 -6.46
CA ALA A 189 13.39 15.15 -7.15
C ALA A 189 12.47 14.48 -8.21
N CYS A 190 13.01 13.54 -9.00
CA CYS A 190 12.24 12.77 -9.97
C CYS A 190 11.15 11.92 -9.30
N LEU A 191 11.48 11.26 -8.18
CA LEU A 191 10.51 10.47 -7.43
C LEU A 191 9.40 11.34 -6.84
N MET A 192 9.73 12.50 -6.28
CA MET A 192 8.74 13.45 -5.76
C MET A 192 7.81 13.96 -6.89
N MET A 193 8.35 14.19 -8.08
CA MET A 193 7.55 14.54 -9.25
C MET A 193 6.61 13.39 -9.64
N LEU A 194 7.10 12.15 -9.71
CA LEU A 194 6.29 10.95 -9.99
C LEU A 194 5.15 10.81 -8.97
N GLU A 195 5.47 10.88 -7.69
CA GLU A 195 4.49 10.75 -6.60
C GLU A 195 3.44 11.86 -6.69
N ARG A 196 3.87 13.12 -6.79
CA ARG A 196 2.95 14.26 -6.75
C ARG A 196 2.01 14.30 -7.94
N ILE A 197 2.48 13.97 -9.13
CA ILE A 197 1.61 13.91 -10.32
C ILE A 197 0.59 12.77 -10.20
N ASN A 198 0.99 11.59 -9.73
CA ASN A 198 0.07 10.49 -9.51
C ASN A 198 -0.94 10.80 -8.40
N TYR A 199 -0.51 11.48 -7.33
CA TYR A 199 -1.42 12.00 -6.30
C TYR A 199 -2.49 12.92 -6.91
N LEU A 200 -2.09 13.88 -7.75
CA LEU A 200 -3.01 14.82 -8.39
C LEU A 200 -3.99 14.12 -9.33
N ILE A 201 -3.53 13.17 -10.13
CA ILE A 201 -4.38 12.34 -10.99
C ILE A 201 -5.39 11.55 -10.15
N SER A 202 -4.96 10.96 -9.04
CA SER A 202 -5.83 10.21 -8.13
C SER A 202 -6.81 11.08 -7.34
N ALA A 203 -6.54 12.39 -7.23
CA ALA A 203 -7.41 13.38 -6.61
C ALA A 203 -8.42 14.00 -7.60
N GLU A 204 -8.71 13.30 -8.70
CA GLU A 204 -9.67 13.72 -9.75
C GLU A 204 -9.31 15.00 -10.50
N ILE A 205 -8.05 15.43 -10.44
CA ILE A 205 -7.56 16.48 -11.32
C ILE A 205 -7.42 15.87 -12.71
N GLN A 206 -8.20 16.37 -13.67
CA GLN A 206 -8.22 15.86 -15.03
C GLN A 206 -6.90 16.14 -15.75
N LEU A 207 -5.94 15.24 -15.59
CA LEU A 207 -4.69 15.21 -16.33
C LEU A 207 -4.67 13.96 -17.22
N PRO A 208 -4.21 14.07 -18.47
CA PRO A 208 -4.07 12.90 -19.34
C PRO A 208 -2.92 12.01 -18.85
N ALA A 209 -3.24 10.96 -18.09
CA ALA A 209 -2.26 10.14 -17.36
C ALA A 209 -1.16 9.57 -18.28
N ASP A 210 -1.52 9.05 -19.46
CA ASP A 210 -0.55 8.46 -20.41
C ASP A 210 0.39 9.53 -20.99
N GLU A 211 -0.14 10.71 -21.38
CA GLU A 211 0.69 11.82 -21.86
C GLU A 211 1.61 12.35 -20.75
N MET A 212 1.10 12.42 -19.51
CA MET A 212 1.90 12.80 -18.34
C MET A 212 3.03 11.80 -18.08
N ALA A 213 2.73 10.49 -18.14
CA ALA A 213 3.75 9.45 -17.98
C ALA A 213 4.86 9.59 -19.05
N ASP A 214 4.50 9.82 -20.31
CA ASP A 214 5.45 10.05 -21.40
C ASP A 214 6.33 11.28 -21.15
N ARG A 215 5.73 12.41 -20.76
CA ARG A 215 6.47 13.64 -20.46
C ARG A 215 7.40 13.50 -19.26
N ILE A 216 6.93 12.83 -18.21
CA ILE A 216 7.77 12.56 -17.04
C ILE A 216 8.93 11.64 -17.40
N ALA A 217 8.70 10.60 -18.21
CA ALA A 217 9.79 9.75 -18.69
C ALA A 217 10.85 10.53 -19.47
N ASP A 218 10.43 11.48 -20.33
CA ASP A 218 11.35 12.34 -21.06
C ASP A 218 12.15 13.28 -20.13
N ILE A 219 11.51 13.84 -19.09
CA ILE A 219 12.17 14.68 -18.08
C ILE A 219 13.19 13.86 -17.29
N ILE A 220 12.79 12.66 -16.82
CA ILE A 220 13.69 11.76 -16.08
C ILE A 220 14.86 11.34 -16.96
N PHE A 221 14.62 10.99 -18.23
CA PHE A 221 15.69 10.64 -19.17
C PHE A 221 16.70 11.79 -19.36
N ALA A 222 16.20 13.03 -19.48
CA ALA A 222 17.06 14.20 -19.56
C ALA A 222 17.85 14.42 -18.24
N ALA A 223 17.24 14.15 -17.10
CA ALA A 223 17.88 14.24 -15.79
C ALA A 223 19.01 13.22 -15.57
N PHE A 224 19.02 12.11 -16.31
CA PHE A 224 20.17 11.20 -16.36
C PHE A 224 21.42 11.84 -17.03
N GLY A 225 21.29 13.07 -17.51
CA GLY A 225 22.37 13.76 -18.24
C GLY A 225 22.68 13.11 -19.59
N LEU A 226 21.75 12.35 -20.14
CA LEU A 226 21.92 11.56 -21.36
C LEU A 226 21.39 12.28 -22.62
N SER A 227 20.80 13.45 -22.46
CA SER A 227 20.45 14.30 -23.59
C SER A 227 21.74 14.74 -24.28
N THR A 228 21.86 14.48 -25.59
CA THR A 228 22.90 15.10 -26.43
C THR A 228 22.71 16.62 -26.35
N PRO A 229 23.74 17.40 -26.03
CA PRO A 229 23.67 18.82 -26.29
C PRO A 229 23.43 19.04 -27.79
N GLU A 230 22.40 19.82 -28.12
CA GLU A 230 22.20 20.33 -29.47
C GLU A 230 23.40 21.17 -29.93
#